data_75168314479bed5e8f5295b6a94e48b1
#
_entry.id   75168314479bed5e8f5295b6a94e48b1
#
_cell.length_a   1.000
_cell.length_b   1.000
_cell.length_c   1.000
_cell.angle_alpha   90.00
_cell.angle_beta   90.00
_cell.angle_gamma   90.00
#
_symmetry.space_group_name_H-M   'P 1'
#
loop_
_entity.id
_entity.type
_entity.pdbx_description
1 polymer ?
#
loop_
_entity_poly.entity_id
_entity_poly.type
_entity_poly.pdbx_seq_one_letter_code
_entity_poly.pdbx_strand_id
1 'polypeptide(L)'
;MRLKILHLNIQCGVKLDEVLTYCRDEDFDIIHFQEVGGGEVSNSGSDNFLTCKNSLSMEGELTISTQKKNNPTSYYGNATFYKSELELISKEVLWLKPFQEFESWTIGGDFARELPRNALALQFKYNKKLFWSINTHLAWGPTPFDEPYKIKQVVKLQNFVKKVKIPFILTGDFNITKDSEIVRGFDKIAVNHTTQAGLTNTLNPHLHRVRQLFPPGLAVDFIYTSFNLEADNFELVDSPDLSDHYGMKISISL
;
A
#
# COMPACT_ATOMS: atom_id res chain seq x y z
N MET A 1 -9.95 4.11 -22.09
CA MET A 1 -9.21 2.88 -21.80
C MET A 1 -9.03 2.80 -20.31
N ARG A 2 -9.29 1.65 -19.70
CA ARG A 2 -9.28 1.46 -18.23
C ARG A 2 -8.04 0.72 -17.81
N LEU A 3 -7.53 1.06 -16.62
CA LEU A 3 -6.50 0.33 -15.91
C LEU A 3 -7.10 -0.22 -14.61
N LYS A 4 -6.93 -1.51 -14.36
CA LYS A 4 -7.40 -2.20 -13.17
C LYS A 4 -6.28 -2.24 -12.13
N ILE A 5 -6.55 -1.77 -10.93
CA ILE A 5 -5.55 -1.57 -9.89
C ILE A 5 -5.96 -2.33 -8.64
N LEU A 6 -5.00 -3.04 -8.05
CA LEU A 6 -5.12 -3.69 -6.73
C LEU A 6 -4.29 -2.96 -5.69
N HIS A 7 -4.86 -2.81 -4.51
CA HIS A 7 -4.17 -2.50 -3.26
C HIS A 7 -4.32 -3.65 -2.27
N LEU A 8 -3.21 -4.08 -1.67
CA LEU A 8 -3.22 -5.11 -0.62
C LEU A 8 -1.97 -5.04 0.26
N ASN A 9 -2.13 -4.98 1.57
CA ASN A 9 -1.07 -5.32 2.52
C ASN A 9 -0.97 -6.87 2.56
N ILE A 10 0.21 -7.42 2.24
CA ILE A 10 0.41 -8.87 2.08
C ILE A 10 1.01 -9.56 3.31
N GLN A 11 1.10 -8.86 4.44
CA GLN A 11 1.57 -9.42 5.73
C GLN A 11 2.89 -10.23 5.59
N CYS A 12 3.91 -9.61 4.99
CA CYS A 12 5.22 -10.25 4.74
C CYS A 12 5.12 -11.60 3.97
N GLY A 13 4.05 -11.78 3.18
CA GLY A 13 3.86 -12.96 2.34
C GLY A 13 3.34 -14.19 3.09
N VAL A 14 2.57 -14.00 4.17
CA VAL A 14 1.96 -15.13 4.93
C VAL A 14 1.08 -16.01 4.03
N LYS A 15 0.37 -15.40 3.09
CA LYS A 15 -0.53 -16.06 2.13
C LYS A 15 -0.14 -15.77 0.68
N LEU A 16 1.17 -15.76 0.38
CA LEU A 16 1.67 -15.26 -0.90
C LEU A 16 1.15 -16.05 -2.09
N ASP A 17 1.04 -17.38 -1.99
CA ASP A 17 0.59 -18.23 -3.10
C ASP A 17 -0.88 -17.97 -3.45
N GLU A 18 -1.73 -17.80 -2.43
CA GLU A 18 -3.14 -17.45 -2.60
C GLU A 18 -3.29 -16.06 -3.22
N VAL A 19 -2.51 -15.08 -2.75
CA VAL A 19 -2.46 -13.72 -3.31
C VAL A 19 -2.06 -13.74 -4.78
N LEU A 20 -1.00 -14.48 -5.14
CA LEU A 20 -0.51 -14.57 -6.50
C LEU A 20 -1.51 -15.27 -7.44
N THR A 21 -2.21 -16.29 -6.93
CA THR A 21 -3.27 -16.95 -7.68
C THR A 21 -4.40 -15.97 -7.99
N TYR A 22 -4.89 -15.27 -6.97
CA TYR A 22 -5.91 -14.25 -7.12
C TYR A 22 -5.49 -13.15 -8.14
N CYS A 23 -4.25 -12.67 -8.04
CA CYS A 23 -3.76 -11.62 -8.93
C CYS A 23 -3.71 -12.08 -10.41
N ARG A 24 -3.32 -13.33 -10.67
CA ARG A 24 -3.31 -13.88 -12.04
C ARG A 24 -4.72 -14.04 -12.61
N ASP A 25 -5.67 -14.52 -11.79
CA ASP A 25 -7.06 -14.75 -12.21
C ASP A 25 -7.79 -13.42 -12.53
N GLU A 26 -7.46 -12.36 -11.80
CA GLU A 26 -8.07 -11.04 -11.94
C GLU A 26 -7.41 -10.14 -13.01
N ASP A 27 -6.18 -10.43 -13.43
CA ASP A 27 -5.44 -9.73 -14.50
C ASP A 27 -5.32 -8.21 -14.29
N PHE A 28 -4.70 -7.80 -13.17
CA PHE A 28 -4.48 -6.39 -12.84
C PHE A 28 -3.43 -5.73 -13.75
N ASP A 29 -3.60 -4.43 -14.01
CA ASP A 29 -2.60 -3.62 -14.74
C ASP A 29 -1.56 -3.02 -13.81
N ILE A 30 -1.95 -2.69 -12.57
CA ILE A 30 -1.07 -2.20 -11.50
C ILE A 30 -1.46 -2.89 -10.19
N ILE A 31 -0.44 -3.29 -9.42
CA ILE A 31 -0.61 -3.92 -8.11
C ILE A 31 0.26 -3.19 -7.09
N HIS A 32 -0.36 -2.69 -6.04
CA HIS A 32 0.31 -2.07 -4.90
C HIS A 32 0.32 -3.02 -3.71
N PHE A 33 1.49 -3.53 -3.35
CA PHE A 33 1.67 -4.32 -2.14
C PHE A 33 2.42 -3.54 -1.07
N GLN A 34 1.93 -3.63 0.17
CA GLN A 34 2.63 -3.22 1.38
C GLN A 34 3.13 -4.48 2.11
N GLU A 35 4.06 -4.28 3.02
CA GLU A 35 4.70 -5.37 3.77
C GLU A 35 5.36 -6.42 2.88
N VAL A 36 6.05 -5.98 1.83
CA VAL A 36 6.86 -6.87 1.00
C VAL A 36 8.15 -7.18 1.74
N GLY A 37 8.33 -8.44 2.13
CA GLY A 37 9.48 -8.91 2.90
C GLY A 37 10.46 -9.73 2.07
N GLY A 38 11.72 -9.75 2.52
CA GLY A 38 12.75 -10.66 2.03
C GLY A 38 13.49 -11.32 3.20
N GLY A 39 14.10 -12.50 2.96
CA GLY A 39 14.89 -13.22 3.94
C GLY A 39 14.11 -13.50 5.24
N GLU A 40 14.69 -13.17 6.40
CA GLU A 40 14.04 -13.43 7.70
C GLU A 40 12.77 -12.61 7.96
N VAL A 41 12.49 -11.58 7.16
CA VAL A 41 11.26 -10.79 7.23
C VAL A 41 10.12 -11.46 6.48
N SER A 42 10.44 -12.18 5.41
CA SER A 42 9.47 -12.98 4.66
C SER A 42 9.02 -14.19 5.46
N ASN A 43 7.73 -14.49 5.43
CA ASN A 43 7.17 -15.68 6.08
C ASN A 43 7.78 -17.00 5.55
N SER A 44 8.13 -17.05 4.27
CA SER A 44 8.75 -18.22 3.63
C SER A 44 10.27 -18.22 3.67
N GLY A 45 10.91 -17.15 4.14
CA GLY A 45 12.36 -16.95 4.04
C GLY A 45 12.83 -16.58 2.63
N SER A 46 11.92 -16.45 1.66
CA SER A 46 12.23 -16.11 0.26
C SER A 46 12.19 -14.59 0.04
N ASP A 47 12.56 -14.17 -1.18
CA ASP A 47 12.38 -12.79 -1.66
C ASP A 47 10.98 -12.64 -2.26
N ASN A 48 10.05 -12.06 -1.49
CA ASN A 48 8.67 -11.88 -1.93
C ASN A 48 8.56 -10.98 -3.15
N PHE A 49 9.42 -9.96 -3.30
CA PHE A 49 9.41 -9.08 -4.47
C PHE A 49 9.76 -9.85 -5.76
N LEU A 50 10.84 -10.61 -5.74
CA LEU A 50 11.24 -11.42 -6.90
C LEU A 50 10.22 -12.53 -7.19
N THR A 51 9.66 -13.16 -6.15
CA THR A 51 8.60 -14.16 -6.29
C THR A 51 7.37 -13.56 -6.98
N CYS A 52 6.90 -12.40 -6.53
CA CYS A 52 5.78 -11.69 -7.16
C CYS A 52 6.08 -11.32 -8.62
N LYS A 53 7.22 -10.68 -8.87
CA LYS A 53 7.61 -10.23 -10.22
C LYS A 53 7.62 -11.40 -11.22
N ASN A 54 8.21 -12.52 -10.83
CA ASN A 54 8.31 -13.70 -11.69
C ASN A 54 6.96 -14.39 -11.89
N SER A 55 6.20 -14.59 -10.80
CA SER A 55 4.91 -15.28 -10.84
C SER A 55 3.83 -14.54 -11.60
N LEU A 56 3.85 -13.20 -11.52
CA LEU A 56 2.89 -12.34 -12.21
C LEU A 56 3.33 -11.97 -13.64
N SER A 57 4.59 -12.23 -14.00
CA SER A 57 5.19 -11.79 -15.28
C SER A 57 5.02 -10.27 -15.50
N MET A 58 5.13 -9.49 -14.44
CA MET A 58 5.02 -8.02 -14.45
C MET A 58 6.37 -7.37 -14.24
N GLU A 59 6.51 -6.13 -14.70
CA GLU A 59 7.56 -5.26 -14.21
C GLU A 59 7.29 -4.86 -12.76
N GLY A 60 8.31 -4.40 -12.03
CA GLY A 60 8.10 -4.05 -10.63
C GLY A 60 9.18 -3.13 -10.08
N GLU A 61 8.74 -2.26 -9.16
CA GLU A 61 9.59 -1.36 -8.39
C GLU A 61 9.40 -1.60 -6.90
N LEU A 62 10.51 -1.76 -6.19
CA LEU A 62 10.55 -1.94 -4.74
C LEU A 62 11.15 -0.70 -4.07
N THR A 63 10.59 -0.33 -2.93
CA THR A 63 11.24 0.59 -2.00
C THR A 63 11.40 -0.09 -0.66
N ILE A 64 12.65 -0.36 -0.30
CA ILE A 64 13.00 -0.93 0.99
C ILE A 64 12.89 0.16 2.05
N SER A 65 12.00 -0.02 3.01
CA SER A 65 11.84 0.89 4.16
C SER A 65 12.93 0.65 5.20
N THR A 66 13.23 -0.62 5.47
CA THR A 66 14.29 -1.05 6.39
C THR A 66 14.89 -2.38 5.95
N GLN A 67 16.13 -2.62 6.31
CA GLN A 67 16.83 -3.88 6.03
C GLN A 67 17.67 -4.29 7.24
N LYS A 68 18.01 -5.58 7.31
CA LYS A 68 18.88 -6.10 8.36
C LYS A 68 20.31 -5.63 8.14
N LYS A 69 20.94 -5.14 9.20
CA LYS A 69 22.36 -4.81 9.21
C LYS A 69 23.20 -6.04 8.83
N ASN A 70 24.12 -5.85 7.90
CA ASN A 70 24.97 -6.91 7.35
C ASN A 70 24.24 -8.07 6.64
N ASN A 71 22.92 -7.96 6.37
CA ASN A 71 22.18 -8.92 5.56
C ASN A 71 21.11 -8.24 4.72
N PRO A 72 21.44 -7.61 3.59
CA PRO A 72 20.50 -6.83 2.79
C PRO A 72 19.40 -7.65 2.11
N THR A 73 19.50 -8.99 2.10
CA THR A 73 18.42 -9.86 1.59
C THR A 73 17.23 -9.94 2.56
N SER A 74 17.45 -9.58 3.83
CA SER A 74 16.40 -9.49 4.84
C SER A 74 15.93 -8.04 4.92
N TYR A 75 14.79 -7.75 4.29
CA TYR A 75 14.25 -6.41 4.16
C TYR A 75 12.72 -6.37 4.33
N TYR A 76 12.21 -5.16 4.54
CA TYR A 76 10.79 -4.82 4.60
C TYR A 76 10.51 -3.57 3.78
N GLY A 77 9.46 -3.58 2.97
CA GLY A 77 9.19 -2.44 2.09
C GLY A 77 7.81 -2.46 1.44
N ASN A 78 7.66 -1.58 0.45
CA ASN A 78 6.49 -1.49 -0.41
C ASN A 78 6.90 -1.75 -1.86
N ALA A 79 6.06 -2.46 -2.61
CA ALA A 79 6.30 -2.73 -4.03
C ALA A 79 5.09 -2.35 -4.88
N THR A 80 5.39 -1.89 -6.09
CA THR A 80 4.39 -1.67 -7.14
C THR A 80 4.77 -2.52 -8.34
N PHE A 81 3.86 -3.41 -8.76
CA PHE A 81 4.00 -4.20 -9.98
C PHE A 81 3.10 -3.62 -11.05
N TYR A 82 3.52 -3.70 -12.31
CA TYR A 82 2.79 -3.11 -13.43
C TYR A 82 3.06 -3.85 -14.74
N LYS A 83 2.09 -3.85 -15.64
CA LYS A 83 2.24 -4.44 -16.98
C LYS A 83 3.21 -3.61 -17.82
N SER A 84 3.94 -4.27 -18.71
CA SER A 84 4.97 -3.66 -19.58
C SER A 84 4.46 -2.59 -20.54
N GLU A 85 3.15 -2.55 -20.80
CA GLU A 85 2.50 -1.50 -21.61
C GLU A 85 2.47 -0.13 -20.91
N LEU A 86 2.72 -0.09 -19.62
CA LEU A 86 2.86 1.14 -18.84
C LEU A 86 4.32 1.61 -18.88
N GLU A 87 4.62 2.63 -19.68
CA GLU A 87 5.97 3.22 -19.77
C GLU A 87 6.30 3.95 -18.46
N LEU A 88 7.24 3.43 -17.67
CA LEU A 88 7.73 4.10 -16.47
C LEU A 88 8.60 5.30 -16.85
N ILE A 89 8.16 6.51 -16.50
CA ILE A 89 8.85 7.78 -16.80
C ILE A 89 9.78 8.20 -15.67
N SER A 90 9.30 8.09 -14.42
CA SER A 90 10.11 8.42 -13.24
C SER A 90 9.66 7.69 -11.99
N LYS A 91 10.60 7.58 -11.05
CA LYS A 91 10.38 7.00 -9.72
C LYS A 91 10.81 8.01 -8.67
N GLU A 92 9.94 8.28 -7.71
CA GLU A 92 10.24 9.07 -6.53
C GLU A 92 9.96 8.27 -5.26
N VAL A 93 10.80 8.45 -4.23
CA VAL A 93 10.59 7.88 -2.91
C VAL A 93 10.44 9.01 -1.91
N LEU A 94 9.23 9.16 -1.39
CA LEU A 94 8.95 10.11 -0.33
C LEU A 94 9.18 9.45 1.03
N TRP A 95 10.25 9.81 1.71
CA TRP A 95 10.52 9.35 3.07
C TRP A 95 9.62 10.03 4.09
N LEU A 96 8.66 9.28 4.61
CA LEU A 96 7.74 9.71 5.68
C LEU A 96 8.43 9.60 7.04
N LYS A 97 9.17 8.52 7.25
CA LYS A 97 10.16 8.32 8.30
C LYS A 97 11.43 7.76 7.64
N PRO A 98 12.62 8.35 7.90
CA PRO A 98 13.86 7.99 7.19
C PRO A 98 14.22 6.50 7.29
N PHE A 99 14.91 5.99 6.26
CA PHE A 99 15.50 4.66 6.25
C PHE A 99 16.36 4.44 7.49
N GLN A 100 16.28 3.23 8.04
CA GLN A 100 17.09 2.78 9.17
C GLN A 100 17.27 1.27 9.06
N GLU A 101 18.45 0.76 9.37
CA GLU A 101 18.71 -0.67 9.47
C GLU A 101 18.20 -1.23 10.81
N PHE A 102 17.88 -2.52 10.84
CA PHE A 102 17.55 -3.24 12.08
C PHE A 102 18.58 -4.33 12.38
N GLU A 103 18.74 -4.65 13.67
CA GLU A 103 19.63 -5.73 14.13
C GLU A 103 18.89 -7.09 14.12
N SER A 104 17.66 -7.13 14.64
CA SER A 104 16.81 -8.32 14.63
C SER A 104 15.38 -7.94 14.29
N TRP A 105 14.72 -8.80 13.48
CA TRP A 105 13.31 -8.59 13.13
C TRP A 105 12.42 -9.07 14.26
N THR A 106 11.59 -8.17 14.78
CA THR A 106 10.55 -8.47 15.76
C THR A 106 9.21 -7.95 15.27
N ILE A 107 8.14 -8.67 15.56
CA ILE A 107 6.80 -8.28 15.12
C ILE A 107 6.03 -7.68 16.28
N GLY A 108 5.56 -6.43 16.09
CA GLY A 108 4.70 -5.73 17.04
C GLY A 108 5.39 -4.79 18.01
N GLY A 109 4.62 -4.20 18.92
CA GLY A 109 5.12 -3.31 19.97
C GLY A 109 5.75 -2.03 19.45
N ASP A 110 6.71 -1.50 20.20
CA ASP A 110 7.42 -0.26 19.86
C ASP A 110 8.24 -0.39 18.57
N PHE A 111 8.72 -1.59 18.25
CA PHE A 111 9.43 -1.84 16.99
C PHE A 111 8.59 -1.48 15.76
N ALA A 112 7.31 -1.90 15.70
CA ALA A 112 6.43 -1.57 14.58
C ALA A 112 6.20 -0.05 14.43
N ARG A 113 6.11 0.69 15.55
CA ARG A 113 6.04 2.15 15.57
C ARG A 113 7.32 2.79 15.06
N GLU A 114 8.46 2.18 15.39
CA GLU A 114 9.78 2.71 15.05
C GLU A 114 10.22 2.41 13.61
N LEU A 115 9.53 1.51 12.90
CA LEU A 115 9.86 1.19 11.52
C LEU A 115 9.88 2.43 10.60
N PRO A 116 10.88 2.56 9.73
CA PRO A 116 10.89 3.52 8.65
C PRO A 116 9.68 3.36 7.72
N ARG A 117 9.21 4.48 7.16
CA ARG A 117 8.03 4.52 6.30
C ARG A 117 8.29 5.40 5.08
N ASN A 118 7.73 5.00 3.96
CA ASN A 118 7.84 5.75 2.72
C ASN A 118 6.56 5.65 1.87
N ALA A 119 6.50 6.51 0.84
CA ALA A 119 5.62 6.31 -0.28
C ALA A 119 6.47 6.12 -1.54
N LEU A 120 6.18 5.06 -2.29
CA LEU A 120 6.74 4.80 -3.61
C LEU A 120 5.82 5.44 -4.64
N ALA A 121 6.29 6.45 -5.33
CA ALA A 121 5.56 7.15 -6.37
C ALA A 121 6.20 6.85 -7.73
N LEU A 122 5.41 6.31 -8.66
CA LEU A 122 5.81 5.99 -10.03
C LEU A 122 5.01 6.84 -11.00
N GLN A 123 5.70 7.56 -11.87
CA GLN A 123 5.05 8.29 -12.96
C GLN A 123 5.03 7.40 -14.19
N PHE A 124 3.84 7.14 -14.67
CA PHE A 124 3.63 6.36 -15.88
C PHE A 124 3.14 7.23 -17.04
N LYS A 125 3.49 6.78 -18.24
CA LYS A 125 2.85 7.20 -19.48
C LYS A 125 2.10 6.02 -20.07
N TYR A 126 0.82 6.24 -20.34
CA TYR A 126 -0.06 5.27 -20.97
C TYR A 126 -0.91 5.96 -22.04
N ASN A 127 -0.86 5.49 -23.27
CA ASN A 127 -1.58 6.12 -24.39
C ASN A 127 -1.35 7.65 -24.48
N LYS A 128 -0.10 8.11 -24.34
CA LYS A 128 0.32 9.51 -24.37
C LYS A 128 -0.13 10.35 -23.17
N LYS A 129 -0.86 9.79 -22.21
CA LYS A 129 -1.26 10.47 -20.98
C LYS A 129 -0.33 10.11 -19.83
N LEU A 130 -0.05 11.10 -18.99
CA LEU A 130 0.80 10.94 -17.81
C LEU A 130 -0.07 10.86 -16.56
N PHE A 131 0.30 9.99 -15.62
CA PHE A 131 -0.29 9.93 -14.29
C PHE A 131 0.70 9.40 -13.27
N TRP A 132 0.44 9.68 -11.99
CA TRP A 132 1.18 9.10 -10.87
C TRP A 132 0.41 7.95 -10.25
N SER A 133 1.13 6.86 -9.95
CA SER A 133 0.68 5.74 -9.14
C SER A 133 1.50 5.73 -7.86
N ILE A 134 0.85 5.90 -6.71
CA ILE A 134 1.51 6.13 -5.41
C ILE A 134 1.07 5.05 -4.44
N ASN A 135 2.04 4.32 -3.91
CA ASN A 135 1.87 3.25 -2.94
C ASN A 135 2.52 3.65 -1.61
N THR A 136 1.79 3.60 -0.51
CA THR A 136 2.31 3.98 0.80
C THR A 136 1.92 3.01 1.91
N HIS A 137 2.72 2.99 2.98
CA HIS A 137 2.38 2.34 4.24
C HIS A 137 2.82 3.26 5.38
N LEU A 138 1.86 3.74 6.20
CA LEU A 138 2.13 4.63 7.31
C LEU A 138 2.43 3.86 8.61
N ALA A 139 2.89 4.58 9.63
CA ALA A 139 3.27 3.95 10.88
C ALA A 139 2.08 3.32 11.60
N TRP A 140 2.26 2.07 12.00
CA TRP A 140 1.39 1.44 12.97
C TRP A 140 1.56 2.06 14.37
N GLY A 141 0.56 1.93 15.21
CA GLY A 141 0.58 2.32 16.61
C GLY A 141 -0.52 1.64 17.40
N PRO A 142 -0.47 1.67 18.73
CA PRO A 142 -1.46 1.00 19.59
C PRO A 142 -2.87 1.56 19.42
N THR A 143 -2.99 2.77 18.87
CA THR A 143 -4.27 3.39 18.57
C THR A 143 -4.35 3.74 17.08
N PRO A 144 -5.53 3.59 16.44
CA PRO A 144 -5.72 3.95 15.04
C PRO A 144 -6.10 5.42 14.85
N PHE A 145 -5.72 6.29 15.77
CA PHE A 145 -6.09 7.70 15.81
C PHE A 145 -4.91 8.62 15.51
N ASP A 146 -5.18 9.93 15.55
CA ASP A 146 -4.24 11.00 15.30
C ASP A 146 -3.17 11.06 16.41
N GLU A 147 -2.01 10.47 16.16
CA GLU A 147 -0.82 10.58 17.00
C GLU A 147 0.23 11.49 16.33
N PRO A 148 1.03 12.25 17.07
CA PRO A 148 1.93 13.26 16.49
C PRO A 148 2.85 12.74 15.39
N TYR A 149 3.36 11.51 15.50
CA TYR A 149 4.23 10.92 14.47
C TYR A 149 3.45 10.51 13.21
N LYS A 150 2.20 10.03 13.35
CA LYS A 150 1.30 9.71 12.23
C LYS A 150 0.88 10.98 11.50
N ILE A 151 0.48 12.02 12.24
CA ILE A 151 0.14 13.33 11.69
C ILE A 151 1.29 13.87 10.83
N LYS A 152 2.54 13.81 11.32
CA LYS A 152 3.72 14.24 10.54
C LYS A 152 3.87 13.49 9.23
N GLN A 153 3.61 12.18 9.20
CA GLN A 153 3.70 11.37 7.98
C GLN A 153 2.59 11.73 6.99
N VAL A 154 1.34 11.84 7.46
CA VAL A 154 0.21 12.21 6.60
C VAL A 154 0.38 13.62 6.03
N VAL A 155 0.83 14.59 6.82
CA VAL A 155 1.11 15.97 6.35
C VAL A 155 2.18 15.96 5.26
N LYS A 156 3.26 15.18 5.39
CA LYS A 156 4.27 15.05 4.34
C LYS A 156 3.66 14.49 3.05
N LEU A 157 2.84 13.45 3.15
CA LEU A 157 2.18 12.83 2.02
C LEU A 157 1.20 13.80 1.34
N GLN A 158 0.36 14.50 2.11
CA GLN A 158 -0.55 15.54 1.59
C GLN A 158 0.22 16.65 0.86
N ASN A 159 1.34 17.11 1.42
CA ASN A 159 2.16 18.15 0.81
C ASN A 159 2.83 17.68 -0.50
N PHE A 160 3.18 16.40 -0.60
CA PHE A 160 3.65 15.79 -1.82
C PHE A 160 2.53 15.78 -2.88
N VAL A 161 1.38 15.20 -2.54
CA VAL A 161 0.22 15.07 -3.44
C VAL A 161 -0.28 16.43 -3.94
N LYS A 162 -0.31 17.47 -3.09
CA LYS A 162 -0.68 18.84 -3.50
C LYS A 162 0.22 19.45 -4.57
N LYS A 163 1.47 18.99 -4.68
CA LYS A 163 2.43 19.45 -5.70
C LYS A 163 2.27 18.72 -7.03
N VAL A 164 1.64 17.54 -7.01
CA VAL A 164 1.35 16.77 -8.22
C VAL A 164 0.33 17.54 -9.08
N LYS A 165 0.69 17.81 -10.36
CA LYS A 165 -0.13 18.62 -11.28
C LYS A 165 -0.84 17.80 -12.33
N ILE A 166 -0.55 16.51 -12.44
CA ILE A 166 -1.16 15.56 -13.36
C ILE A 166 -2.04 14.58 -12.56
N PRO A 167 -2.93 13.81 -13.22
CA PRO A 167 -3.75 12.82 -12.53
C PRO A 167 -2.92 11.88 -11.66
N PHE A 168 -3.47 11.46 -10.52
CA PHE A 168 -2.83 10.47 -9.66
C PHE A 168 -3.84 9.51 -9.05
N ILE A 169 -3.35 8.31 -8.74
CA ILE A 169 -3.94 7.38 -7.80
C ILE A 169 -2.97 7.17 -6.63
N LEU A 170 -3.48 7.22 -5.41
CA LEU A 170 -2.75 6.95 -4.18
C LEU A 170 -3.47 5.83 -3.44
N THR A 171 -2.75 4.77 -3.11
CA THR A 171 -3.27 3.71 -2.24
C THR A 171 -2.34 3.46 -1.07
N GLY A 172 -2.85 2.93 0.02
CA GLY A 172 -1.99 2.55 1.13
C GLY A 172 -2.74 2.09 2.37
N ASP A 173 -1.99 1.37 3.20
CA ASP A 173 -2.32 1.14 4.59
C ASP A 173 -1.88 2.37 5.40
N PHE A 174 -2.86 3.14 5.86
CA PHE A 174 -2.60 4.36 6.62
C PHE A 174 -2.44 4.09 8.12
N ASN A 175 -2.87 2.92 8.60
CA ASN A 175 -2.90 2.61 10.03
C ASN A 175 -3.63 3.69 10.88
N ILE A 176 -4.52 4.44 10.25
CA ILE A 176 -5.33 5.51 10.85
C ILE A 176 -6.75 5.38 10.30
N THR A 177 -7.77 5.57 11.14
CA THR A 177 -9.16 5.44 10.70
C THR A 177 -9.62 6.59 9.81
N LYS A 178 -10.67 6.34 9.02
CA LYS A 178 -11.32 7.35 8.17
C LYS A 178 -11.88 8.54 8.97
N ASP A 179 -12.18 8.35 10.27
CA ASP A 179 -12.76 9.38 11.14
C ASP A 179 -11.72 10.36 11.70
N SER A 180 -10.44 10.08 11.48
CA SER A 180 -9.34 10.95 11.82
C SER A 180 -9.40 12.29 11.05
N GLU A 181 -9.16 13.40 11.73
CA GLU A 181 -9.14 14.72 11.09
C GLU A 181 -8.07 14.84 10.03
N ILE A 182 -6.91 14.22 10.26
CA ILE A 182 -5.78 14.28 9.32
C ILE A 182 -6.07 13.48 8.05
N VAL A 183 -6.77 12.33 8.16
CA VAL A 183 -7.21 11.55 6.99
C VAL A 183 -8.28 12.30 6.22
N ARG A 184 -9.29 12.85 6.90
CA ARG A 184 -10.31 13.74 6.28
C ARG A 184 -9.71 14.97 5.59
N GLY A 185 -8.49 15.35 5.96
CA GLY A 185 -7.74 16.38 5.24
C GLY A 185 -7.42 16.02 3.79
N PHE A 186 -7.33 14.73 3.44
CA PHE A 186 -7.18 14.28 2.05
C PHE A 186 -8.43 14.51 1.21
N ASP A 187 -9.64 14.44 1.80
CA ASP A 187 -10.91 14.62 1.09
C ASP A 187 -11.03 16.03 0.45
N LYS A 188 -10.20 16.98 0.90
CA LYS A 188 -10.10 18.33 0.33
C LYS A 188 -9.20 18.40 -0.92
N ILE A 189 -8.43 17.36 -1.20
CA ILE A 189 -7.42 17.36 -2.27
C ILE A 189 -7.53 16.16 -3.22
N ALA A 190 -8.35 15.17 -2.86
CA ALA A 190 -8.55 13.94 -3.62
C ALA A 190 -9.93 13.33 -3.32
N VAL A 191 -10.39 12.45 -4.22
CA VAL A 191 -11.58 11.62 -4.03
C VAL A 191 -11.20 10.41 -3.20
N ASN A 192 -11.86 10.19 -2.07
CA ASN A 192 -11.66 9.04 -1.18
C ASN A 192 -12.66 7.93 -1.50
N HIS A 193 -12.26 6.95 -2.30
CA HIS A 193 -13.14 5.86 -2.74
C HIS A 193 -13.53 4.92 -1.61
N THR A 194 -12.63 4.67 -0.65
CA THR A 194 -12.90 3.84 0.54
C THR A 194 -14.04 4.43 1.37
N THR A 195 -14.00 5.73 1.62
CA THR A 195 -15.07 6.43 2.37
C THR A 195 -16.36 6.54 1.56
N GLN A 196 -16.27 6.85 0.24
CA GLN A 196 -17.45 6.95 -0.63
C GLN A 196 -18.20 5.62 -0.75
N ALA A 197 -17.49 4.49 -0.73
CA ALA A 197 -18.09 3.16 -0.71
C ALA A 197 -18.69 2.78 0.66
N GLY A 198 -18.58 3.65 1.66
CA GLY A 198 -19.11 3.41 3.00
C GLY A 198 -18.38 2.33 3.79
N LEU A 199 -17.14 1.96 3.40
CA LEU A 199 -16.41 0.93 4.11
C LEU A 199 -16.14 1.34 5.57
N THR A 200 -16.43 0.42 6.47
CA THR A 200 -16.19 0.56 7.90
C THR A 200 -15.07 -0.35 8.39
N ASN A 201 -14.67 -1.30 7.57
CA ASN A 201 -13.61 -2.26 7.88
C ASN A 201 -12.80 -2.62 6.63
N THR A 202 -11.48 -2.59 6.74
CA THR A 202 -10.52 -3.12 5.75
C THR A 202 -9.60 -4.17 6.35
N LEU A 203 -9.77 -4.50 7.64
CA LEU A 203 -9.03 -5.57 8.31
C LEU A 203 -9.79 -6.88 8.22
N ASN A 204 -9.08 -7.95 7.93
CA ASN A 204 -9.66 -9.28 7.87
C ASN A 204 -9.81 -9.87 9.29
N PRO A 205 -11.03 -9.99 9.83
CA PRO A 205 -11.24 -10.44 11.20
C PRO A 205 -10.86 -11.91 11.45
N HIS A 206 -10.66 -12.71 10.38
CA HIS A 206 -10.25 -14.10 10.50
C HIS A 206 -8.75 -14.27 10.70
N LEU A 207 -7.94 -13.39 10.12
CA LEU A 207 -6.48 -13.47 10.13
C LEU A 207 -5.81 -12.40 10.98
N HIS A 208 -6.44 -11.22 11.16
CA HIS A 208 -5.82 -10.11 11.87
C HIS A 208 -5.59 -10.43 13.36
N ARG A 209 -4.36 -10.20 13.84
CA ARG A 209 -3.90 -10.62 15.18
C ARG A 209 -4.64 -9.94 16.34
N VAL A 210 -5.03 -8.69 16.14
CA VAL A 210 -5.67 -7.86 17.18
C VAL A 210 -7.16 -7.64 16.95
N ARG A 211 -7.78 -8.52 16.17
CA ARG A 211 -9.20 -8.45 15.77
C ARG A 211 -10.18 -8.22 16.92
N GLN A 212 -9.87 -8.75 18.10
CA GLN A 212 -10.71 -8.60 19.30
C GLN A 212 -10.65 -7.21 19.91
N LEU A 213 -9.64 -6.39 19.57
CA LEU A 213 -9.47 -5.04 20.11
C LEU A 213 -10.28 -4.00 19.33
N PHE A 214 -10.72 -4.32 18.12
CA PHE A 214 -11.35 -3.39 17.19
C PHE A 214 -12.63 -3.97 16.55
N PRO A 215 -13.63 -4.43 17.35
CA PRO A 215 -14.93 -4.80 16.80
C PRO A 215 -15.75 -3.53 16.50
N PRO A 216 -16.46 -3.42 15.37
CA PRO A 216 -16.64 -4.40 14.28
C PRO A 216 -15.55 -4.42 13.22
N GLY A 217 -14.41 -3.79 13.44
CA GLY A 217 -13.31 -3.65 12.53
C GLY A 217 -12.94 -2.18 12.29
N LEU A 218 -11.89 -1.94 11.51
CA LEU A 218 -11.37 -0.61 11.19
C LEU A 218 -11.10 -0.47 9.70
N ALA A 219 -11.55 0.63 9.09
CA ALA A 219 -11.09 1.03 7.78
C ALA A 219 -9.81 1.86 7.93
N VAL A 220 -8.67 1.25 7.64
CA VAL A 220 -7.34 1.85 7.72
C VAL A 220 -6.60 1.87 6.39
N ASP A 221 -7.13 1.17 5.39
CA ASP A 221 -6.65 1.16 4.02
C ASP A 221 -7.46 2.10 3.15
N PHE A 222 -6.80 2.84 2.28
CA PHE A 222 -7.46 3.85 1.45
C PHE A 222 -7.00 3.80 0.00
N ILE A 223 -7.97 4.11 -0.89
CA ILE A 223 -7.72 4.45 -2.29
C ILE A 223 -8.22 5.87 -2.54
N TYR A 224 -7.32 6.73 -3.00
CA TYR A 224 -7.60 8.10 -3.40
C TYR A 224 -7.27 8.30 -4.88
N THR A 225 -8.08 9.09 -5.58
CA THR A 225 -7.74 9.61 -6.92
C THR A 225 -7.79 11.12 -6.94
N SER A 226 -7.00 11.75 -7.80
CA SER A 226 -7.17 13.18 -8.09
C SER A 226 -8.56 13.45 -8.67
N PHE A 227 -9.13 14.63 -8.44
CA PHE A 227 -10.48 15.00 -8.92
C PHE A 227 -10.65 14.96 -10.44
N ASN A 228 -9.57 15.02 -11.19
CA ASN A 228 -9.55 14.97 -12.66
C ASN A 228 -9.24 13.55 -13.22
N LEU A 229 -9.23 12.53 -12.37
CA LEU A 229 -9.08 11.13 -12.76
C LEU A 229 -10.42 10.41 -12.59
N GLU A 230 -11.00 9.95 -13.68
CA GLU A 230 -12.20 9.13 -13.62
C GLU A 230 -11.88 7.76 -13.05
N ALA A 231 -12.69 7.31 -12.10
CA ALA A 231 -12.55 6.02 -11.46
C ALA A 231 -13.92 5.39 -11.22
N ASP A 232 -13.98 4.08 -11.38
CA ASP A 232 -15.18 3.28 -11.17
C ASP A 232 -14.83 1.85 -10.74
N ASN A 233 -15.86 1.01 -10.54
CA ASN A 233 -15.69 -0.39 -10.14
C ASN A 233 -14.80 -0.55 -8.89
N PHE A 234 -14.98 0.35 -7.91
CA PHE A 234 -14.34 0.18 -6.62
C PHE A 234 -15.01 -0.97 -5.86
N GLU A 235 -14.20 -1.94 -5.44
CA GLU A 235 -14.68 -3.11 -4.71
C GLU A 235 -13.71 -3.48 -3.59
N LEU A 236 -14.27 -3.88 -2.45
CA LEU A 236 -13.53 -4.62 -1.41
C LEU A 236 -13.34 -6.06 -1.89
N VAL A 237 -12.12 -6.56 -1.84
CA VAL A 237 -11.81 -7.98 -2.11
C VAL A 237 -12.06 -8.76 -0.83
N ASP A 238 -13.30 -9.19 -0.65
CA ASP A 238 -13.73 -9.98 0.50
C ASP A 238 -13.33 -11.45 0.31
N SER A 239 -12.01 -11.71 0.36
CA SER A 239 -11.46 -13.05 0.37
C SER A 239 -10.74 -13.30 1.70
N PRO A 240 -11.24 -14.21 2.54
CA PRO A 240 -10.71 -14.43 3.88
C PRO A 240 -9.32 -15.06 3.89
N ASP A 241 -8.84 -15.54 2.73
CA ASP A 241 -7.62 -16.34 2.65
C ASP A 241 -6.42 -15.58 2.06
N LEU A 242 -6.55 -14.28 1.73
CA LEU A 242 -5.48 -13.54 1.08
C LEU A 242 -4.51 -12.88 2.07
N SER A 243 -5.01 -12.18 3.08
CA SER A 243 -4.18 -11.46 4.06
C SER A 243 -4.98 -11.12 5.31
N ASP A 244 -4.31 -10.60 6.33
CA ASP A 244 -4.95 -9.98 7.50
C ASP A 244 -5.56 -8.60 7.20
N HIS A 245 -5.37 -8.09 5.98
CA HIS A 245 -6.12 -6.99 5.39
C HIS A 245 -6.97 -7.50 4.23
N TYR A 246 -8.12 -6.89 4.01
CA TYR A 246 -8.87 -7.05 2.76
C TYR A 246 -8.21 -6.24 1.65
N GLY A 247 -8.09 -6.85 0.47
CA GLY A 247 -7.68 -6.12 -0.72
C GLY A 247 -8.75 -5.12 -1.17
N MET A 248 -8.35 -4.11 -1.92
CA MET A 248 -9.28 -3.21 -2.61
C MET A 248 -8.87 -3.09 -4.07
N LYS A 249 -9.85 -3.16 -4.97
CA LYS A 249 -9.63 -2.98 -6.41
C LYS A 249 -10.45 -1.83 -6.95
N ILE A 250 -9.93 -1.18 -7.98
CA ILE A 250 -10.56 -0.05 -8.66
C ILE A 250 -10.13 -0.02 -10.13
N SER A 251 -10.96 0.53 -11.00
CA SER A 251 -10.60 0.85 -12.37
C SER A 251 -10.46 2.35 -12.54
N ILE A 252 -9.42 2.81 -13.22
CA ILE A 252 -9.25 4.22 -13.59
C ILE A 252 -9.27 4.39 -15.10
N SER A 253 -9.79 5.54 -15.56
CA SER A 253 -9.80 5.95 -16.98
C SER A 253 -8.90 7.18 -17.17
N LEU A 254 -7.97 7.06 -18.10
CA LEU A 254 -7.01 8.12 -18.45
C LEU A 254 -7.39 8.81 -19.77
#